data_7c19db152338868045e86f432b07ecc7
#
_entry.id   7c19db152338868045e86f432b07ecc7
#
_cell.length_a   1.000
_cell.length_b   1.000
_cell.length_c   1.000
_cell.angle_alpha   90.00
_cell.angle_beta   90.00
_cell.angle_gamma   90.00
#
_symmetry.space_group_name_H-M   'P 1'
#
loop_
_entity.id
_entity.type
_entity.pdbx_description
1 polymer ?
#
loop_
_entity_poly.entity_id
_entity_poly.type
_entity_poly.pdbx_seq_one_letter_code
_entity_poly.pdbx_strand_id
1 'polypeptide(L)'
;MAGGSLKTWRRIVANIRAKPQQVLYNTPNFPFLSGSLKPIFRLPKLSQTRIQSMKFIDEAKIEVFGGRGGNGAASFRREKFVPRGGPDGGDGGRGGSVFAVADENVNTLVEYRFVKRYQAKNGEKGHGSDRYGAGADDIELRMPVGTLIRDVDTDEIVADLTHHGQRVCVAKGGKGGLGNIHFKSSVNRAPKQFTTGEEGEARTLLLELKVLADVGLLGMPNAGKSTLIRAVSAARPKVADYPFTTLHPNLGVVRIDENNSFVMADIPGLIEGAAEGAGLGHRFLKHLSRTGLLLHVIDLAPFDETTDTAAEALAIVNELRKYDEELYNKPRWLVLNKLDMLDEETAQQRIAHVLAAIGWDYPTPDDRFEFDMTTPRLFKISALTHEGTQELVQQINQYISEKKRLIAEAAAQAQQQPEMDLPETNRDVFQAED
;
A
#
# COMPACT_ATOMS: atom_id res chain seq x y z
N MET A 1 -17.85 -58.74 26.82
CA MET A 1 -17.05 -59.09 25.64
C MET A 1 -16.81 -57.78 24.86
N ALA A 2 -15.71 -57.10 25.11
CA ALA A 2 -15.20 -56.03 24.28
C ALA A 2 -13.75 -55.77 24.71
N GLY A 3 -12.84 -56.50 24.12
CA GLY A 3 -11.40 -56.36 24.35
C GLY A 3 -10.67 -56.62 23.05
N GLY A 4 -10.61 -55.67 22.16
CA GLY A 4 -10.00 -55.87 20.86
C GLY A 4 -9.53 -54.62 20.10
N SER A 5 -9.50 -53.45 20.73
CA SER A 5 -9.22 -52.19 19.95
C SER A 5 -7.96 -51.43 20.36
N LEU A 6 -7.25 -51.75 21.41
CA LEU A 6 -6.11 -50.94 21.88
C LEU A 6 -4.72 -51.48 21.45
N LYS A 7 -4.65 -52.68 20.88
CA LYS A 7 -3.36 -53.26 20.42
C LYS A 7 -3.00 -52.92 18.99
N THR A 8 -3.95 -52.49 18.16
CA THR A 8 -3.74 -52.15 16.75
C THR A 8 -3.19 -50.73 16.59
N TRP A 9 -3.53 -49.83 17.46
CA TRP A 9 -3.04 -48.44 17.40
C TRP A 9 -1.60 -48.23 17.87
N ARG A 10 -1.09 -49.08 18.76
CA ARG A 10 0.32 -49.00 19.20
C ARG A 10 1.33 -49.52 18.19
N ARG A 11 0.90 -50.26 17.16
CA ARG A 11 1.78 -50.73 16.08
C ARG A 11 1.93 -49.69 14.93
N ILE A 12 1.01 -48.77 14.76
CA ILE A 12 1.06 -47.78 13.72
C ILE A 12 1.94 -46.56 14.12
N VAL A 13 2.02 -46.22 15.38
CA VAL A 13 2.81 -45.08 15.87
C VAL A 13 4.31 -45.40 16.04
N ALA A 14 4.68 -46.70 16.14
CA ALA A 14 6.09 -47.10 16.28
C ALA A 14 6.89 -47.12 14.97
N ASN A 15 6.24 -47.02 13.80
CA ASN A 15 6.92 -47.10 12.47
C ASN A 15 7.20 -45.75 11.78
N ILE A 16 6.94 -44.62 12.46
CA ILE A 16 7.16 -43.27 11.87
C ILE A 16 8.50 -42.64 12.32
N ARG A 17 9.30 -43.33 13.13
CA ARG A 17 10.61 -42.82 13.61
C ARG A 17 11.81 -43.65 13.17
N ALA A 18 11.95 -43.96 11.89
CA ALA A 18 13.23 -44.52 11.40
C ALA A 18 13.45 -44.15 9.92
N LYS A 19 14.35 -43.21 9.73
CA LYS A 19 15.27 -42.90 8.59
C LYS A 19 14.74 -42.96 7.14
N PRO A 20 15.05 -41.93 6.32
CA PRO A 20 14.83 -41.96 4.87
C PRO A 20 15.97 -42.76 4.22
N GLN A 21 15.76 -43.94 3.77
CA GLN A 21 16.61 -44.65 2.79
C GLN A 21 15.74 -45.36 1.77
N GLN A 22 15.90 -44.94 0.53
CA GLN A 22 15.73 -45.66 -0.75
C GLN A 22 14.62 -46.71 -0.82
N VAL A 23 13.51 -46.32 -1.40
CA VAL A 23 12.53 -47.27 -1.94
C VAL A 23 12.88 -47.49 -3.42
N LEU A 24 13.58 -48.58 -3.70
CA LEU A 24 13.70 -49.17 -5.02
C LEU A 24 12.38 -49.83 -5.40
N TYR A 25 11.74 -49.32 -6.45
CA TYR A 25 10.59 -49.99 -7.05
C TYR A 25 11.05 -51.20 -7.84
N ASN A 26 10.74 -52.39 -7.38
CA ASN A 26 10.76 -53.62 -8.15
C ASN A 26 9.62 -53.59 -9.18
N THR A 27 9.94 -53.46 -10.47
CA THR A 27 9.00 -53.72 -11.55
C THR A 27 9.28 -55.10 -12.15
N PRO A 28 8.24 -55.90 -12.45
CA PRO A 28 8.45 -57.22 -13.07
C PRO A 28 8.88 -57.09 -14.53
N ASN A 29 9.82 -57.95 -14.91
CA ASN A 29 10.38 -58.11 -16.23
C ASN A 29 9.31 -58.36 -17.32
N PHE A 30 9.29 -57.56 -18.36
CA PHE A 30 8.72 -57.86 -19.65
C PHE A 30 9.83 -57.85 -20.74
N PRO A 31 9.82 -58.77 -21.72
CA PRO A 31 10.94 -58.95 -22.64
C PRO A 31 11.01 -57.85 -23.71
N PHE A 32 12.23 -57.52 -24.03
CA PHE A 32 12.64 -56.60 -25.09
C PHE A 32 12.09 -56.99 -26.46
N LEU A 33 11.38 -56.07 -27.10
CA LEU A 33 11.27 -55.99 -28.56
C LEU A 33 11.96 -54.71 -29.04
N SER A 34 13.04 -54.91 -29.76
CA SER A 34 13.84 -53.90 -30.43
C SER A 34 13.05 -53.28 -31.57
N GLY A 35 12.67 -52.03 -31.44
CA GLY A 35 12.10 -51.24 -32.51
C GLY A 35 12.29 -49.77 -32.21
N SER A 36 13.19 -49.12 -32.95
CA SER A 36 13.51 -47.70 -32.83
C SER A 36 12.32 -46.83 -33.26
N LEU A 37 11.55 -46.31 -32.27
CA LEU A 37 10.59 -45.24 -32.49
C LEU A 37 11.11 -43.97 -31.77
N LYS A 38 11.50 -42.99 -32.60
CA LYS A 38 11.83 -41.64 -32.12
C LYS A 38 10.58 -41.02 -31.47
N PRO A 39 10.65 -40.46 -30.24
CA PRO A 39 9.51 -39.77 -29.64
C PRO A 39 9.30 -38.41 -30.35
N ILE A 40 8.17 -38.28 -31.08
CA ILE A 40 7.71 -37.05 -31.78
C ILE A 40 6.94 -36.09 -30.87
N PHE A 41 6.94 -36.25 -29.58
CA PHE A 41 6.33 -35.28 -28.66
C PHE A 41 7.35 -34.82 -27.64
N ARG A 42 8.01 -33.69 -27.92
CA ARG A 42 8.62 -32.86 -26.89
C ARG A 42 7.47 -32.09 -26.21
N LEU A 43 7.06 -32.52 -25.03
CA LEU A 43 6.31 -31.67 -24.12
C LEU A 43 7.16 -30.42 -23.87
N PRO A 44 6.58 -29.20 -24.01
CA PRO A 44 7.28 -27.99 -23.63
C PRO A 44 7.63 -28.12 -22.15
N LYS A 45 8.91 -27.93 -21.81
CA LYS A 45 9.32 -27.74 -20.42
C LYS A 45 8.51 -26.56 -19.90
N LEU A 46 7.50 -26.83 -19.07
CA LEU A 46 6.92 -25.82 -18.21
C LEU A 46 8.08 -25.21 -17.43
N SER A 47 8.50 -24.02 -17.85
CA SER A 47 9.35 -23.18 -17.03
C SER A 47 8.64 -23.08 -15.69
N GLN A 48 9.24 -23.61 -14.63
CA GLN A 48 8.86 -23.30 -13.28
C GLN A 48 9.09 -21.78 -13.15
N THR A 49 8.06 -21.02 -13.46
CA THR A 49 7.99 -19.62 -13.09
C THR A 49 8.08 -19.64 -11.57
N ARG A 50 9.28 -19.39 -11.06
CA ARG A 50 9.49 -19.08 -9.65
C ARG A 50 8.45 -18.01 -9.33
N ILE A 51 7.41 -18.38 -8.60
CA ILE A 51 6.54 -17.44 -7.93
C ILE A 51 7.46 -16.77 -6.91
N GLN A 52 8.11 -15.69 -7.34
CA GLN A 52 8.82 -14.81 -6.41
C GLN A 52 7.77 -14.33 -5.43
N SER A 53 7.94 -14.70 -4.16
CA SER A 53 7.15 -14.15 -3.07
C SER A 53 7.24 -12.63 -3.20
N MET A 54 6.14 -11.98 -3.54
CA MET A 54 6.09 -10.52 -3.58
C MET A 54 6.33 -10.01 -2.17
N LYS A 55 7.49 -9.41 -1.93
CA LYS A 55 7.82 -8.72 -0.69
C LYS A 55 6.96 -7.46 -0.63
N PHE A 56 6.32 -7.22 0.51
CA PHE A 56 5.65 -5.95 0.77
C PHE A 56 6.75 -4.89 0.98
N ILE A 57 6.62 -3.74 0.34
CA ILE A 57 7.65 -2.70 0.34
C ILE A 57 7.00 -1.38 0.67
N ASP A 58 7.47 -0.79 1.76
CA ASP A 58 7.01 0.50 2.29
C ASP A 58 7.83 1.66 1.75
N GLU A 59 9.06 1.37 1.28
CA GLU A 59 10.00 2.36 0.79
C GLU A 59 10.57 1.95 -0.56
N ALA A 60 10.60 2.87 -1.49
CA ALA A 60 11.24 2.69 -2.78
C ALA A 60 11.95 3.96 -3.21
N LYS A 61 13.18 3.83 -3.72
CA LYS A 61 13.94 4.93 -4.31
C LYS A 61 13.85 4.84 -5.82
N ILE A 62 13.39 5.94 -6.47
CA ILE A 62 13.24 6.04 -7.92
C ILE A 62 13.90 7.31 -8.44
N GLU A 63 14.30 7.30 -9.69
CA GLU A 63 14.79 8.43 -10.46
C GLU A 63 13.73 8.82 -11.49
N VAL A 64 13.32 10.08 -11.51
CA VAL A 64 12.34 10.62 -12.44
C VAL A 64 12.96 11.71 -13.28
N PHE A 65 12.69 11.66 -14.58
CA PHE A 65 13.22 12.61 -15.56
C PHE A 65 12.08 13.16 -16.42
N GLY A 66 11.90 14.47 -16.38
CA GLY A 66 11.09 15.18 -17.36
C GLY A 66 11.74 15.08 -18.75
N GLY A 67 10.92 15.05 -19.79
CA GLY A 67 11.42 15.08 -21.16
C GLY A 67 12.03 16.44 -21.49
N ARG A 68 13.06 16.47 -22.31
CA ARG A 68 13.62 17.70 -22.86
C ARG A 68 12.63 18.35 -23.84
N GLY A 69 12.56 19.66 -23.87
CA GLY A 69 11.86 20.39 -24.91
C GLY A 69 12.52 20.23 -26.30
N GLY A 70 11.71 20.17 -27.33
CA GLY A 70 12.20 20.17 -28.71
C GLY A 70 12.91 21.47 -29.07
N ASN A 71 13.89 21.41 -29.95
CA ASN A 71 14.55 22.65 -30.44
C ASN A 71 13.62 23.42 -31.37
N GLY A 72 13.70 24.74 -31.38
CA GLY A 72 13.10 25.57 -32.39
C GLY A 72 13.76 25.34 -33.76
N ALA A 73 13.11 25.73 -34.83
CA ALA A 73 13.60 25.61 -36.18
C ALA A 73 14.07 26.97 -36.75
N ALA A 74 15.11 26.94 -37.59
CA ALA A 74 15.51 28.07 -38.42
C ALA A 74 15.23 27.71 -39.87
N SER A 75 14.12 28.16 -40.40
CA SER A 75 13.74 27.98 -41.82
C SER A 75 13.25 29.27 -42.42
N PHE A 76 13.21 29.29 -43.74
CA PHE A 76 12.79 30.46 -44.52
C PHE A 76 11.79 30.02 -45.59
N ARG A 77 10.74 30.79 -45.74
CA ARG A 77 9.69 30.56 -46.74
C ARG A 77 10.27 30.52 -48.14
N ARG A 78 10.03 29.48 -48.90
CA ARG A 78 10.46 29.28 -50.27
C ARG A 78 9.23 28.96 -51.13
N GLU A 79 8.79 29.94 -51.90
CA GLU A 79 7.67 29.76 -52.83
C GLU A 79 8.06 30.24 -54.22
N LYS A 80 7.35 29.75 -55.25
CA LYS A 80 7.71 29.93 -56.66
C LYS A 80 7.87 31.39 -57.08
N PHE A 81 7.18 32.34 -56.49
CA PHE A 81 7.24 33.77 -56.82
C PHE A 81 7.69 34.67 -55.67
N VAL A 82 8.24 34.08 -54.60
CA VAL A 82 8.72 34.80 -53.42
C VAL A 82 10.21 34.47 -53.19
N PRO A 83 11.14 35.14 -53.94
CA PRO A 83 12.56 34.81 -53.91
C PRO A 83 13.25 35.13 -52.56
N ARG A 84 12.65 35.97 -51.72
CA ARG A 84 13.16 36.36 -50.41
C ARG A 84 12.05 36.21 -49.36
N GLY A 85 11.61 34.97 -49.11
CA GLY A 85 10.65 34.67 -48.04
C GLY A 85 11.24 34.98 -46.66
N GLY A 86 10.40 35.45 -45.75
CA GLY A 86 10.79 35.72 -44.36
C GLY A 86 11.09 34.46 -43.59
N PRO A 87 11.52 34.61 -42.32
CA PRO A 87 11.68 33.47 -41.43
C PRO A 87 10.33 32.81 -41.19
N ASP A 88 10.29 31.46 -41.20
CA ASP A 88 9.11 30.62 -41.04
C ASP A 88 9.37 29.36 -40.19
N GLY A 89 10.41 29.39 -39.38
CA GLY A 89 10.71 28.30 -38.46
C GLY A 89 9.81 28.30 -37.25
N GLY A 90 9.09 27.21 -37.01
CA GLY A 90 8.22 27.01 -35.87
C GLY A 90 8.98 26.63 -34.59
N ASP A 91 8.29 26.70 -33.47
CA ASP A 91 8.82 26.38 -32.15
C ASP A 91 8.90 24.87 -31.93
N GLY A 92 9.78 24.43 -31.03
CA GLY A 92 9.82 23.05 -30.55
C GLY A 92 8.66 22.77 -29.61
N GLY A 93 8.24 21.48 -29.55
CA GLY A 93 7.23 21.02 -28.62
C GLY A 93 7.77 20.93 -27.19
N ARG A 94 6.89 21.01 -26.20
CA ARG A 94 7.26 20.79 -24.79
C ARG A 94 7.68 19.32 -24.56
N GLY A 95 8.60 19.06 -23.64
CA GLY A 95 8.85 17.72 -23.09
C GLY A 95 7.69 17.24 -22.22
N GLY A 96 7.51 15.95 -22.10
CA GLY A 96 6.54 15.34 -21.19
C GLY A 96 6.96 15.54 -19.74
N SER A 97 6.01 15.70 -18.85
CA SER A 97 6.21 15.75 -17.40
C SER A 97 5.92 14.39 -16.76
N VAL A 98 6.43 14.17 -15.55
CA VAL A 98 6.14 12.97 -14.74
C VAL A 98 5.24 13.38 -13.60
N PHE A 99 4.11 12.68 -13.45
CA PHE A 99 3.14 12.91 -12.40
C PHE A 99 3.03 11.68 -11.50
N ALA A 100 2.93 11.90 -10.19
CA ALA A 100 2.49 10.91 -9.23
C ALA A 100 0.97 11.01 -9.09
N VAL A 101 0.27 9.86 -9.13
CA VAL A 101 -1.18 9.78 -9.01
C VAL A 101 -1.53 8.79 -7.92
N ALA A 102 -2.33 9.23 -6.95
CA ALA A 102 -2.82 8.38 -5.88
C ALA A 102 -3.93 7.45 -6.39
N ASP A 103 -3.77 6.15 -6.19
CA ASP A 103 -4.74 5.13 -6.59
C ASP A 103 -5.03 4.20 -5.41
N GLU A 104 -6.30 4.14 -4.98
CA GLU A 104 -6.72 3.26 -3.88
C GLU A 104 -6.74 1.77 -4.22
N ASN A 105 -6.67 1.42 -5.51
CA ASN A 105 -6.55 0.03 -5.96
C ASN A 105 -5.11 -0.48 -5.90
N VAL A 106 -4.14 0.41 -5.72
CA VAL A 106 -2.72 0.09 -5.53
C VAL A 106 -2.41 0.11 -4.05
N ASN A 107 -1.94 -1.04 -3.50
CA ASN A 107 -1.70 -1.20 -2.07
C ASN A 107 -0.22 -1.38 -1.71
N THR A 108 0.70 -1.24 -2.67
CA THR A 108 2.13 -1.53 -2.45
C THR A 108 3.02 -0.77 -3.42
N LEU A 109 4.23 -0.45 -2.97
CA LEU A 109 5.28 0.18 -3.79
C LEU A 109 6.21 -0.84 -4.48
N VAL A 110 5.79 -2.13 -4.56
CA VAL A 110 6.63 -3.22 -5.09
C VAL A 110 7.13 -2.96 -6.50
N GLU A 111 6.32 -2.39 -7.38
CA GLU A 111 6.70 -2.10 -8.77
C GLU A 111 7.89 -1.14 -8.84
N TYR A 112 7.93 -0.15 -7.96
CA TYR A 112 8.97 0.88 -7.89
C TYR A 112 10.32 0.35 -7.37
N ARG A 113 10.35 -0.86 -6.81
CA ARG A 113 11.61 -1.53 -6.45
C ARG A 113 12.30 -2.15 -7.65
N PHE A 114 11.50 -2.62 -8.61
CA PHE A 114 12.03 -3.27 -9.81
C PHE A 114 12.35 -2.27 -10.91
N VAL A 115 11.45 -1.33 -11.15
CA VAL A 115 11.66 -0.24 -12.10
C VAL A 115 12.05 1.01 -11.32
N LYS A 116 13.32 1.40 -11.42
CA LYS A 116 13.88 2.52 -10.66
C LYS A 116 13.98 3.81 -11.45
N ARG A 117 13.83 3.77 -12.75
CA ARG A 117 14.01 4.93 -13.63
C ARG A 117 12.79 5.15 -14.50
N TYR A 118 12.25 6.35 -14.43
CA TYR A 118 11.11 6.80 -15.23
C TYR A 118 11.49 8.07 -15.99
N GLN A 119 11.39 8.02 -17.31
CA GLN A 119 11.76 9.14 -18.17
C GLN A 119 10.63 9.47 -19.14
N ALA A 120 10.11 10.68 -19.09
CA ALA A 120 9.15 11.19 -20.05
C ALA A 120 9.80 11.43 -21.41
N LYS A 121 9.00 11.37 -22.46
CA LYS A 121 9.45 11.59 -23.84
C LYS A 121 9.86 13.05 -24.05
N ASN A 122 10.82 13.26 -24.94
CA ASN A 122 11.23 14.58 -25.38
C ASN A 122 10.20 15.17 -26.33
N GLY A 123 10.07 16.50 -26.31
CA GLY A 123 9.28 17.23 -27.30
C GLY A 123 9.91 17.16 -28.69
N GLU A 124 9.08 17.23 -29.71
CA GLU A 124 9.52 17.23 -31.09
C GLU A 124 10.12 18.58 -31.47
N LYS A 125 11.13 18.57 -32.33
CA LYS A 125 11.70 19.81 -32.88
C LYS A 125 10.69 20.57 -33.74
N GLY A 126 10.79 21.89 -33.81
CA GLY A 126 10.03 22.71 -34.73
C GLY A 126 10.37 22.41 -36.19
N HIS A 127 9.47 22.72 -37.07
CA HIS A 127 9.58 22.49 -38.52
C HIS A 127 9.49 23.81 -39.28
N GLY A 128 9.74 23.76 -40.59
CA GLY A 128 9.51 24.90 -41.50
C GLY A 128 8.01 25.15 -41.72
N SER A 129 7.69 26.28 -42.35
CA SER A 129 6.32 26.71 -42.61
C SER A 129 5.51 26.96 -41.35
N ASP A 130 6.14 27.55 -40.33
CA ASP A 130 5.57 27.90 -39.03
C ASP A 130 4.89 26.74 -38.32
N ARG A 131 5.39 25.50 -38.51
CA ARG A 131 4.85 24.32 -37.86
C ARG A 131 5.59 24.05 -36.57
N TYR A 132 4.83 24.04 -35.48
CA TYR A 132 5.33 23.70 -34.15
C TYR A 132 5.65 22.21 -34.07
N GLY A 133 6.65 21.84 -33.26
CA GLY A 133 6.89 20.46 -32.86
C GLY A 133 5.79 19.97 -31.94
N ALA A 134 5.44 18.69 -32.03
CA ALA A 134 4.47 18.09 -31.13
C ALA A 134 5.01 18.07 -29.69
N GLY A 135 4.17 18.42 -28.73
CA GLY A 135 4.46 18.21 -27.30
C GLY A 135 4.45 16.72 -26.96
N ALA A 136 5.31 16.30 -26.05
CA ALA A 136 5.33 14.94 -25.57
C ALA A 136 4.25 14.68 -24.53
N ASP A 137 3.76 13.43 -24.46
CA ASP A 137 2.81 12.97 -23.45
C ASP A 137 3.45 12.92 -22.07
N ASP A 138 2.66 13.19 -21.07
CA ASP A 138 3.04 13.06 -19.68
C ASP A 138 3.00 11.59 -19.24
N ILE A 139 3.80 11.21 -18.22
CA ILE A 139 3.79 9.90 -17.61
C ILE A 139 3.10 9.99 -16.26
N GLU A 140 2.21 9.04 -15.97
CA GLU A 140 1.55 8.91 -14.68
C GLU A 140 2.08 7.68 -13.92
N LEU A 141 2.60 7.93 -12.71
CA LEU A 141 3.06 6.92 -11.77
C LEU A 141 1.97 6.70 -10.73
N ARG A 142 1.30 5.55 -10.80
CA ARG A 142 0.22 5.21 -9.88
C ARG A 142 0.78 4.68 -8.58
N MET A 143 0.49 5.33 -7.47
CA MET A 143 0.99 5.02 -6.15
C MET A 143 -0.16 4.83 -5.16
N PRO A 144 0.02 4.02 -4.10
CA PRO A 144 -0.97 3.89 -3.05
C PRO A 144 -1.34 5.23 -2.43
N VAL A 145 -2.60 5.38 -2.01
CA VAL A 145 -3.00 6.46 -1.11
C VAL A 145 -2.20 6.34 0.20
N GLY A 146 -1.73 7.46 0.74
CA GLY A 146 -0.85 7.50 1.90
C GLY A 146 0.65 7.42 1.56
N THR A 147 1.02 7.54 0.27
CA THR A 147 2.42 7.62 -0.14
C THR A 147 2.97 9.03 0.08
N LEU A 148 4.03 9.14 0.87
CA LEU A 148 4.84 10.33 1.01
C LEU A 148 5.97 10.29 -0.01
N ILE A 149 6.12 11.37 -0.78
CA ILE A 149 7.16 11.52 -1.79
C ILE A 149 8.14 12.58 -1.28
N ARG A 150 9.39 12.18 -1.07
CA ARG A 150 10.46 13.06 -0.61
C ARG A 150 11.55 13.13 -1.68
N ASP A 151 12.09 14.31 -1.91
CA ASP A 151 13.29 14.49 -2.71
C ASP A 151 14.52 14.11 -1.87
N VAL A 152 15.35 13.18 -2.39
CA VAL A 152 16.53 12.66 -1.65
C VAL A 152 17.64 13.71 -1.56
N ASP A 153 17.74 14.59 -2.57
CA ASP A 153 18.83 15.54 -2.67
C ASP A 153 18.59 16.81 -1.82
N THR A 154 17.31 17.23 -1.69
CA THR A 154 16.92 18.41 -0.90
C THR A 154 16.30 18.04 0.46
N ASP A 155 15.95 16.77 0.69
CA ASP A 155 15.20 16.26 1.85
C ASP A 155 13.81 16.91 2.02
N GLU A 156 13.30 17.56 0.98
CA GLU A 156 12.00 18.22 1.00
C GLU A 156 10.88 17.25 0.67
N ILE A 157 9.72 17.45 1.30
CA ILE A 157 8.48 16.72 0.95
C ILE A 157 7.93 17.33 -0.33
N VAL A 158 8.00 16.57 -1.43
CA VAL A 158 7.47 16.96 -2.73
C VAL A 158 5.95 16.82 -2.77
N ALA A 159 5.43 15.73 -2.20
CA ALA A 159 3.99 15.45 -2.13
C ALA A 159 3.65 14.49 -1.00
N ASP A 160 2.42 14.62 -0.51
CA ASP A 160 1.73 13.67 0.35
C ASP A 160 0.44 13.27 -0.36
N LEU A 161 0.34 12.02 -0.79
CA LEU A 161 -0.80 11.51 -1.54
C LEU A 161 -1.88 11.02 -0.57
N THR A 162 -2.80 11.89 -0.17
CA THR A 162 -3.76 11.63 0.90
C THR A 162 -5.11 11.11 0.42
N HIS A 163 -5.48 11.32 -0.85
CA HIS A 163 -6.78 10.91 -1.37
C HIS A 163 -6.67 10.38 -2.81
N HIS A 164 -7.61 9.51 -3.18
CA HIS A 164 -7.68 8.92 -4.52
C HIS A 164 -7.80 9.98 -5.61
N GLY A 165 -7.08 9.78 -6.71
CA GLY A 165 -7.08 10.70 -7.85
C GLY A 165 -6.22 11.95 -7.66
N GLN A 166 -5.61 12.17 -6.50
CA GLN A 166 -4.67 13.28 -6.30
C GLN A 166 -3.49 13.13 -7.26
N ARG A 167 -3.25 14.18 -8.06
CA ARG A 167 -2.22 14.22 -9.11
C ARG A 167 -1.23 15.32 -8.82
N VAL A 168 0.04 14.98 -8.67
CA VAL A 168 1.13 15.90 -8.35
C VAL A 168 2.25 15.78 -9.38
N CYS A 169 2.75 16.91 -9.89
CA CYS A 169 3.90 16.92 -10.78
C CYS A 169 5.19 16.70 -9.97
N VAL A 170 5.91 15.61 -10.24
CA VAL A 170 7.15 15.26 -9.56
C VAL A 170 8.40 15.60 -10.36
N ALA A 171 8.28 15.73 -11.69
CA ALA A 171 9.35 16.27 -12.56
C ALA A 171 8.73 16.94 -13.78
N LYS A 172 9.01 18.22 -13.98
CA LYS A 172 8.49 19.01 -15.13
C LYS A 172 9.29 18.71 -16.38
N GLY A 173 8.59 18.62 -17.51
CA GLY A 173 9.21 18.64 -18.83
C GLY A 173 9.76 20.03 -19.20
N GLY A 174 10.83 20.03 -19.97
CA GLY A 174 11.46 21.24 -20.48
C GLY A 174 10.58 21.96 -21.50
N LYS A 175 10.69 23.27 -21.57
CA LYS A 175 9.99 24.08 -22.57
C LYS A 175 10.61 23.90 -23.94
N GLY A 176 9.78 23.95 -24.97
CA GLY A 176 10.24 23.97 -26.36
C GLY A 176 11.03 25.26 -26.69
N GLY A 177 12.04 25.11 -27.54
CA GLY A 177 12.82 26.22 -28.03
C GLY A 177 12.04 27.04 -29.06
N LEU A 178 12.33 28.33 -29.14
CA LEU A 178 11.68 29.26 -30.06
C LEU A 178 12.27 29.18 -31.47
N GLY A 179 11.41 29.18 -32.48
CA GLY A 179 11.78 29.25 -33.87
C GLY A 179 12.29 30.62 -34.30
N ASN A 180 12.93 30.70 -35.49
CA ASN A 180 13.52 31.93 -35.95
C ASN A 180 12.51 33.03 -36.26
N ILE A 181 11.22 32.74 -36.37
CA ILE A 181 10.15 33.70 -36.55
C ILE A 181 10.09 34.73 -35.40
N HIS A 182 10.36 34.29 -34.16
CA HIS A 182 10.34 35.13 -32.96
C HIS A 182 11.49 36.17 -32.90
N PHE A 183 12.58 35.94 -33.66
CA PHE A 183 13.75 36.79 -33.66
C PHE A 183 13.74 37.85 -34.82
N LYS A 184 12.62 37.89 -35.57
CA LYS A 184 12.43 38.89 -36.61
C LYS A 184 12.25 40.28 -36.00
N SER A 185 13.04 41.21 -36.46
CA SER A 185 12.96 42.61 -36.04
C SER A 185 13.12 43.58 -37.25
N SER A 186 12.96 44.90 -37.03
CA SER A 186 13.18 45.90 -38.03
C SER A 186 14.63 45.93 -38.56
N VAL A 187 15.58 45.60 -37.70
CA VAL A 187 17.01 45.54 -38.01
C VAL A 187 17.40 44.18 -38.59
N ASN A 188 16.90 43.08 -38.01
CA ASN A 188 17.18 41.71 -38.48
C ASN A 188 15.93 41.11 -39.11
N ARG A 189 15.75 41.27 -40.42
CA ARG A 189 14.60 40.76 -41.17
C ARG A 189 14.71 39.29 -41.58
N ALA A 190 15.87 38.67 -41.43
CA ALA A 190 16.14 37.28 -41.81
C ALA A 190 16.99 36.56 -40.75
N PRO A 191 16.50 36.44 -39.51
CA PRO A 191 17.24 35.80 -38.43
C PRO A 191 17.44 34.30 -38.71
N LYS A 192 18.67 33.83 -38.52
CA LYS A 192 19.02 32.41 -38.51
C LYS A 192 19.04 31.84 -37.12
N GLN A 193 18.78 32.66 -36.11
CA GLN A 193 18.80 32.32 -34.72
C GLN A 193 17.54 31.54 -34.33
N PHE A 194 17.70 30.54 -33.53
CA PHE A 194 16.62 29.80 -32.82
C PHE A 194 17.14 29.42 -31.44
N THR A 195 16.27 29.04 -30.52
CA THR A 195 16.70 28.50 -29.22
C THR A 195 16.57 26.99 -29.16
N THR A 196 17.45 26.38 -28.40
CA THR A 196 17.34 24.97 -28.06
C THR A 196 16.24 24.78 -27.01
N GLY A 197 15.57 23.64 -27.01
CA GLY A 197 14.64 23.27 -25.92
C GLY A 197 15.38 23.15 -24.60
N GLU A 198 14.67 23.49 -23.53
CA GLU A 198 15.15 23.37 -22.15
C GLU A 198 15.23 21.89 -21.75
N GLU A 199 16.17 21.55 -20.89
CA GLU A 199 16.21 20.23 -20.25
C GLU A 199 15.03 20.09 -19.31
N GLY A 200 14.48 18.86 -19.19
CA GLY A 200 13.49 18.54 -18.18
C GLY A 200 14.13 18.41 -16.79
N GLU A 201 13.31 18.55 -15.76
CA GLU A 201 13.75 18.34 -14.38
C GLU A 201 14.16 16.87 -14.16
N ALA A 202 15.23 16.68 -13.39
CA ALA A 202 15.68 15.38 -12.91
C ALA A 202 15.64 15.38 -11.38
N ARG A 203 15.00 14.38 -10.78
CA ARG A 203 14.92 14.23 -9.33
C ARG A 203 15.12 12.79 -8.92
N THR A 204 15.72 12.61 -7.74
CA THR A 204 15.78 11.33 -7.05
C THR A 204 14.78 11.34 -5.91
N LEU A 205 13.73 10.51 -6.00
CA LEU A 205 12.63 10.49 -5.06
C LEU A 205 12.71 9.26 -4.16
N LEU A 206 12.48 9.48 -2.86
CA LEU A 206 12.18 8.44 -1.90
C LEU A 206 10.67 8.40 -1.70
N LEU A 207 10.08 7.24 -2.01
CA LEU A 207 8.67 6.95 -1.79
C LEU A 207 8.55 6.21 -0.47
N GLU A 208 7.72 6.70 0.44
CA GLU A 208 7.44 6.10 1.73
C GLU A 208 5.95 5.89 1.87
N LEU A 209 5.51 4.65 2.10
CA LEU A 209 4.10 4.37 2.36
C LEU A 209 3.80 4.56 3.84
N LYS A 210 2.99 5.59 4.18
CA LYS A 210 2.60 5.91 5.56
C LYS A 210 1.60 4.92 6.15
N VAL A 211 0.73 4.34 5.31
CA VAL A 211 -0.33 3.42 5.74
C VAL A 211 0.14 1.99 5.55
N LEU A 212 0.36 1.29 6.65
CA LEU A 212 0.76 -0.12 6.62
C LEU A 212 -0.45 -1.02 6.34
N ALA A 213 -1.57 -0.74 7.01
CA ALA A 213 -2.84 -1.45 6.90
C ALA A 213 -3.98 -0.56 7.39
N ASP A 214 -5.17 -0.78 6.86
CA ASP A 214 -6.38 -0.10 7.33
C ASP A 214 -6.76 -0.60 8.72
N VAL A 215 -6.53 -1.91 8.97
CA VAL A 215 -6.91 -2.61 10.20
C VAL A 215 -5.72 -3.36 10.78
N GLY A 216 -5.43 -3.12 12.05
CA GLY A 216 -4.40 -3.85 12.81
C GLY A 216 -5.02 -4.87 13.75
N LEU A 217 -4.48 -6.11 13.79
CA LEU A 217 -4.91 -7.13 14.73
C LEU A 217 -4.03 -7.14 15.98
N LEU A 218 -4.66 -7.09 17.14
CA LEU A 218 -4.06 -7.23 18.45
C LEU A 218 -4.55 -8.54 19.10
N GLY A 219 -3.77 -9.14 19.94
CA GLY A 219 -4.19 -10.34 20.69
C GLY A 219 -3.01 -11.23 21.05
N MET A 220 -3.20 -12.09 22.01
CA MET A 220 -2.19 -13.06 22.47
C MET A 220 -1.76 -14.03 21.35
N PRO A 221 -0.59 -14.68 21.46
CA PRO A 221 -0.24 -15.78 20.59
C PRO A 221 -1.35 -16.82 20.56
N ASN A 222 -1.62 -17.39 19.39
CA ASN A 222 -2.68 -18.40 19.19
C ASN A 222 -4.14 -17.93 19.39
N ALA A 223 -4.39 -16.63 19.61
CA ALA A 223 -5.76 -16.08 19.66
C ALA A 223 -6.52 -16.20 18.32
N GLY A 224 -5.85 -16.67 17.26
CA GLY A 224 -6.46 -16.91 15.96
C GLY A 224 -6.33 -15.74 14.97
N LYS A 225 -5.49 -14.75 15.23
CA LYS A 225 -5.26 -13.59 14.35
C LYS A 225 -4.92 -13.99 12.91
N SER A 226 -3.91 -14.82 12.74
CA SER A 226 -3.49 -15.28 11.40
C SER A 226 -4.54 -16.19 10.74
N THR A 227 -5.36 -16.90 11.52
CA THR A 227 -6.51 -17.68 11.03
C THR A 227 -7.60 -16.74 10.53
N LEU A 228 -7.91 -15.67 11.28
CA LEU A 228 -8.88 -14.67 10.89
C LEU A 228 -8.47 -14.00 9.57
N ILE A 229 -7.21 -13.56 9.43
CA ILE A 229 -6.73 -13.00 8.15
C ILE A 229 -6.93 -14.00 7.00
N ARG A 230 -6.61 -15.27 7.20
CA ARG A 230 -6.81 -16.30 6.16
C ARG A 230 -8.28 -16.51 5.82
N ALA A 231 -9.16 -16.45 6.82
CA ALA A 231 -10.59 -16.64 6.67
C ALA A 231 -11.24 -15.53 5.83
N VAL A 232 -10.78 -14.28 5.98
CA VAL A 232 -11.40 -13.13 5.34
C VAL A 232 -10.66 -12.62 4.09
N SER A 233 -9.42 -13.07 3.87
CA SER A 233 -8.62 -12.62 2.72
C SER A 233 -9.06 -13.28 1.42
N ALA A 234 -9.22 -12.49 0.36
CA ALA A 234 -9.53 -12.95 -1.00
C ALA A 234 -8.40 -13.78 -1.64
N ALA A 235 -7.17 -13.60 -1.17
CA ALA A 235 -5.99 -14.35 -1.59
C ALA A 235 -5.23 -14.84 -0.37
N ARG A 236 -4.33 -15.83 -0.54
CA ARG A 236 -3.48 -16.30 0.57
C ARG A 236 -2.72 -15.13 1.17
N PRO A 237 -2.81 -14.89 2.49
CA PRO A 237 -2.08 -13.85 3.17
C PRO A 237 -0.59 -13.95 2.86
N LYS A 238 0.04 -12.83 2.64
CA LYS A 238 1.46 -12.76 2.36
C LYS A 238 2.21 -12.40 3.64
N VAL A 239 3.30 -13.12 3.88
CA VAL A 239 4.27 -12.76 4.90
C VAL A 239 5.11 -11.63 4.35
N ALA A 240 5.10 -10.49 5.01
CA ALA A 240 5.90 -9.33 4.62
C ALA A 240 7.27 -9.39 5.32
N ASP A 241 8.34 -9.37 4.52
CA ASP A 241 9.72 -9.29 5.04
C ASP A 241 10.09 -7.81 5.24
N TYR A 242 9.85 -7.28 6.42
CA TYR A 242 10.37 -5.97 6.79
C TYR A 242 11.82 -6.10 7.26
N PRO A 243 12.77 -5.32 6.72
CA PRO A 243 14.19 -5.44 7.06
C PRO A 243 14.51 -5.15 8.53
N PHE A 244 13.57 -4.61 9.28
CA PHE A 244 13.69 -4.19 10.68
C PHE A 244 12.83 -5.02 11.66
N THR A 245 12.15 -6.08 11.19
CA THR A 245 11.36 -6.99 12.03
C THR A 245 11.99 -8.37 12.06
N THR A 246 12.20 -8.91 13.26
CA THR A 246 12.55 -10.33 13.45
C THR A 246 11.33 -11.23 13.28
N LEU A 247 10.13 -10.66 13.37
CA LEU A 247 8.85 -11.32 13.19
C LEU A 247 8.16 -10.71 11.97
N HIS A 248 7.86 -11.52 10.98
CA HIS A 248 7.24 -11.10 9.73
C HIS A 248 5.72 -10.94 9.90
N PRO A 249 5.15 -9.72 9.75
CA PRO A 249 3.72 -9.54 9.83
C PRO A 249 3.01 -10.23 8.65
N ASN A 250 1.87 -10.84 8.94
CA ASN A 250 1.00 -11.38 7.91
C ASN A 250 0.04 -10.27 7.46
N LEU A 251 0.07 -9.96 6.17
CA LEU A 251 -0.84 -9.01 5.55
C LEU A 251 -1.87 -9.75 4.70
N GLY A 252 -3.14 -9.44 4.89
CA GLY A 252 -4.25 -9.94 4.10
C GLY A 252 -5.01 -8.81 3.44
N VAL A 253 -5.24 -8.91 2.14
CA VAL A 253 -6.16 -8.02 1.43
C VAL A 253 -7.55 -8.62 1.48
N VAL A 254 -8.46 -7.93 2.14
CA VAL A 254 -9.87 -8.30 2.25
C VAL A 254 -10.62 -7.57 1.13
N ARG A 255 -11.16 -8.32 0.17
CA ARG A 255 -11.95 -7.78 -0.93
C ARG A 255 -13.43 -7.98 -0.62
N ILE A 256 -14.21 -6.95 -0.72
CA ILE A 256 -15.65 -6.97 -0.49
C ILE A 256 -16.40 -7.02 -1.82
N ASP A 257 -16.01 -6.17 -2.73
CA ASP A 257 -16.50 -6.12 -4.10
C ASP A 257 -15.37 -5.73 -5.08
N GLU A 258 -15.71 -5.42 -6.34
CA GLU A 258 -14.72 -5.05 -7.36
C GLU A 258 -13.97 -3.76 -7.04
N ASN A 259 -14.62 -2.84 -6.30
CA ASN A 259 -14.09 -1.50 -6.03
C ASN A 259 -13.67 -1.29 -4.57
N ASN A 260 -14.12 -2.15 -3.66
CA ASN A 260 -13.89 -1.99 -2.23
C ASN A 260 -13.00 -3.10 -1.68
N SER A 261 -11.86 -2.71 -1.17
CA SER A 261 -10.92 -3.58 -0.47
C SER A 261 -10.22 -2.83 0.65
N PHE A 262 -9.80 -3.55 1.67
CA PHE A 262 -8.95 -3.00 2.73
C PHE A 262 -7.85 -3.99 3.12
N VAL A 263 -6.80 -3.48 3.74
CA VAL A 263 -5.65 -4.27 4.19
C VAL A 263 -5.75 -4.51 5.69
N MET A 264 -5.62 -5.79 6.07
CA MET A 264 -5.57 -6.23 7.45
C MET A 264 -4.17 -6.75 7.77
N ALA A 265 -3.58 -6.30 8.88
CA ALA A 265 -2.25 -6.70 9.33
C ALA A 265 -2.31 -7.48 10.64
N ASP A 266 -1.70 -8.67 10.68
CA ASP A 266 -1.40 -9.39 11.92
C ASP A 266 -0.11 -8.84 12.50
N ILE A 267 -0.19 -8.37 13.72
CA ILE A 267 0.89 -7.69 14.42
C ILE A 267 1.46 -8.65 15.46
N PRO A 268 2.49 -9.43 15.11
CA PRO A 268 3.18 -10.28 16.07
C PRO A 268 4.02 -9.43 17.02
N GLY A 269 4.09 -9.78 18.30
CA GLY A 269 5.07 -9.22 19.21
C GLY A 269 4.56 -8.32 20.35
N LEU A 270 3.25 -8.21 20.56
CA LEU A 270 2.70 -7.76 21.82
C LEU A 270 2.72 -8.95 22.81
N ILE A 271 3.84 -9.20 23.44
CA ILE A 271 4.04 -10.19 24.49
C ILE A 271 4.77 -9.49 25.63
N GLU A 272 4.48 -9.87 26.86
CA GLU A 272 5.13 -9.38 28.07
C GLU A 272 6.65 -9.22 27.88
N GLY A 273 7.17 -8.02 28.16
CA GLY A 273 8.58 -7.69 28.07
C GLY A 273 9.06 -6.99 26.80
N ALA A 274 8.20 -6.73 25.81
CA ALA A 274 8.60 -5.96 24.62
C ALA A 274 8.95 -4.49 24.95
N ALA A 275 8.40 -3.95 26.03
CA ALA A 275 8.71 -2.59 26.50
C ALA A 275 10.06 -2.47 27.23
N GLU A 276 10.61 -3.57 27.74
CA GLU A 276 11.79 -3.54 28.64
C GLU A 276 13.12 -3.92 27.99
N GLY A 277 13.15 -4.43 26.78
CA GLY A 277 14.42 -4.86 26.21
C GLY A 277 14.49 -5.00 24.70
N ALA A 278 15.41 -4.27 24.13
CA ALA A 278 15.91 -4.32 22.76
C ALA A 278 14.97 -3.76 21.67
N GLY A 279 15.04 -2.48 21.44
CA GLY A 279 14.89 -1.71 20.17
C GLY A 279 13.94 -2.16 19.04
N LEU A 280 13.49 -3.38 19.03
CA LEU A 280 12.69 -4.02 17.97
C LEU A 280 11.18 -3.78 18.14
N GLY A 281 10.64 -3.82 19.37
CA GLY A 281 9.26 -3.52 19.66
C GLY A 281 8.86 -2.09 19.29
N HIS A 282 9.75 -1.14 19.54
CA HIS A 282 9.53 0.29 19.32
C HIS A 282 9.32 0.65 17.84
N ARG A 283 10.07 0.06 16.94
CA ARG A 283 9.91 0.32 15.49
C ARG A 283 8.62 -0.28 14.95
N PHE A 284 8.22 -1.42 15.48
CA PHE A 284 7.05 -2.15 15.03
C PHE A 284 5.75 -1.48 15.50
N LEU A 285 5.69 -1.03 16.75
CA LEU A 285 4.54 -0.29 17.28
C LEU A 285 4.35 1.07 16.59
N LYS A 286 5.42 1.67 16.06
CA LYS A 286 5.33 2.85 15.18
C LYS A 286 4.58 2.54 13.87
N HIS A 287 4.54 1.29 13.41
CA HIS A 287 3.75 0.90 12.25
C HIS A 287 2.27 0.67 12.60
N LEU A 288 1.97 0.27 13.84
CA LEU A 288 0.60 0.24 14.37
C LEU A 288 -0.04 1.62 14.44
N SER A 289 0.73 2.65 14.77
CA SER A 289 0.21 4.02 14.76
C SER A 289 -0.27 4.44 13.37
N ARG A 290 0.09 3.71 12.32
CA ARG A 290 -0.35 3.93 10.94
C ARG A 290 -1.61 3.17 10.54
N THR A 291 -2.22 2.36 11.42
CA THR A 291 -3.50 1.70 11.15
C THR A 291 -4.67 2.58 11.52
N GLY A 292 -5.78 2.43 10.81
CA GLY A 292 -6.99 3.23 11.02
C GLY A 292 -7.90 2.72 12.13
N LEU A 293 -7.93 1.40 12.34
CA LEU A 293 -8.76 0.68 13.30
C LEU A 293 -7.96 -0.47 13.91
N LEU A 294 -8.16 -0.76 15.17
CA LEU A 294 -7.57 -1.92 15.85
C LEU A 294 -8.66 -2.95 16.17
N LEU A 295 -8.39 -4.22 15.89
CA LEU A 295 -9.21 -5.35 16.32
C LEU A 295 -8.48 -6.11 17.41
N HIS A 296 -9.03 -6.09 18.62
CA HIS A 296 -8.52 -6.86 19.73
C HIS A 296 -9.15 -8.25 19.72
N VAL A 297 -8.38 -9.23 19.23
CA VAL A 297 -8.80 -10.64 19.11
C VAL A 297 -8.49 -11.37 20.38
N ILE A 298 -9.53 -11.86 21.06
CA ILE A 298 -9.46 -12.61 22.32
C ILE A 298 -9.81 -14.07 22.08
N ASP A 299 -8.98 -14.95 22.62
CA ASP A 299 -9.20 -16.39 22.63
C ASP A 299 -10.18 -16.78 23.74
N LEU A 300 -11.39 -17.19 23.40
CA LEU A 300 -12.36 -17.66 24.38
C LEU A 300 -12.13 -19.12 24.79
N ALA A 301 -11.36 -19.89 24.02
CA ALA A 301 -11.08 -21.29 24.27
C ALA A 301 -9.57 -21.56 24.27
N PRO A 302 -8.80 -21.02 25.24
CA PRO A 302 -7.37 -21.26 25.33
C PRO A 302 -7.12 -22.76 25.58
N PHE A 303 -6.00 -23.24 25.08
CA PHE A 303 -5.63 -24.67 25.25
C PHE A 303 -5.39 -25.05 26.70
N ASP A 304 -4.87 -24.13 27.50
CA ASP A 304 -4.72 -24.28 28.94
C ASP A 304 -5.94 -23.69 29.65
N GLU A 305 -6.77 -24.54 30.25
CA GLU A 305 -7.98 -24.16 30.95
C GLU A 305 -7.72 -23.25 32.18
N THR A 306 -6.48 -23.22 32.67
CA THR A 306 -6.07 -22.35 33.79
C THR A 306 -5.82 -20.93 33.37
N THR A 307 -5.74 -20.64 32.04
CA THR A 307 -5.49 -19.33 31.50
C THR A 307 -6.68 -18.39 31.73
N ASP A 308 -6.45 -17.29 32.40
CA ASP A 308 -7.44 -16.21 32.53
C ASP A 308 -7.44 -15.31 31.30
N THR A 309 -8.39 -15.57 30.40
CA THR A 309 -8.56 -14.80 29.14
C THR A 309 -8.81 -13.32 29.36
N ALA A 310 -9.45 -12.98 30.50
CA ALA A 310 -9.73 -11.61 30.86
C ALA A 310 -8.45 -10.87 31.30
N ALA A 311 -7.61 -11.53 32.09
CA ALA A 311 -6.32 -10.99 32.50
C ALA A 311 -5.39 -10.78 31.31
N GLU A 312 -5.36 -11.73 30.35
CA GLU A 312 -4.58 -11.61 29.10
C GLU A 312 -5.06 -10.43 28.24
N ALA A 313 -6.38 -10.25 28.10
CA ALA A 313 -6.93 -9.12 27.37
C ALA A 313 -6.55 -7.78 27.99
N LEU A 314 -6.62 -7.66 29.33
CA LEU A 314 -6.18 -6.46 30.05
C LEU A 314 -4.67 -6.22 29.93
N ALA A 315 -3.84 -7.26 29.93
CA ALA A 315 -2.40 -7.15 29.78
C ALA A 315 -2.05 -6.45 28.46
N ILE A 316 -2.68 -6.84 27.35
CA ILE A 316 -2.48 -6.19 26.04
C ILE A 316 -2.89 -4.72 26.05
N VAL A 317 -4.04 -4.39 26.64
CA VAL A 317 -4.51 -3.00 26.74
C VAL A 317 -3.54 -2.15 27.56
N ASN A 318 -3.03 -2.69 28.65
CA ASN A 318 -2.07 -2.00 29.52
C ASN A 318 -0.70 -1.84 28.82
N GLU A 319 -0.29 -2.82 28.00
CA GLU A 319 0.94 -2.74 27.23
C GLU A 319 0.87 -1.63 26.17
N LEU A 320 -0.27 -1.53 25.44
CA LEU A 320 -0.50 -0.42 24.52
C LEU A 320 -0.37 0.94 25.20
N ARG A 321 -0.97 1.09 26.40
CA ARG A 321 -0.93 2.34 27.16
C ARG A 321 0.48 2.72 27.61
N LYS A 322 1.28 1.73 28.04
CA LYS A 322 2.67 1.95 28.43
C LYS A 322 3.55 2.38 27.26
N TYR A 323 3.17 1.95 26.07
CA TYR A 323 3.97 2.15 24.87
C TYR A 323 3.75 3.50 24.20
N ASP A 324 2.50 3.83 23.88
CA ASP A 324 2.11 5.02 23.11
C ASP A 324 0.66 5.39 23.42
N GLU A 325 0.45 6.59 23.94
CA GLU A 325 -0.87 7.11 24.29
C GLU A 325 -1.75 7.33 23.04
N GLU A 326 -1.17 7.72 21.90
CA GLU A 326 -1.89 7.86 20.63
C GLU A 326 -2.44 6.50 20.17
N LEU A 327 -1.62 5.45 20.26
CA LEU A 327 -2.03 4.10 19.91
C LEU A 327 -3.09 3.55 20.87
N TYR A 328 -2.99 3.84 22.15
CA TYR A 328 -3.97 3.45 23.15
C TYR A 328 -5.34 4.09 22.88
N ASN A 329 -5.37 5.36 22.45
CA ASN A 329 -6.59 6.11 22.15
C ASN A 329 -7.22 5.81 20.79
N LYS A 330 -6.59 4.97 19.96
CA LYS A 330 -7.16 4.58 18.66
C LYS A 330 -8.47 3.81 18.80
N PRO A 331 -9.40 3.98 17.85
CA PRO A 331 -10.60 3.15 17.77
C PRO A 331 -10.25 1.67 17.84
N ARG A 332 -10.84 0.97 18.78
CA ARG A 332 -10.58 -0.45 19.02
C ARG A 332 -11.88 -1.22 19.17
N TRP A 333 -12.03 -2.26 18.36
CA TRP A 333 -13.15 -3.17 18.41
C TRP A 333 -12.73 -4.49 19.05
N LEU A 334 -13.64 -5.12 19.75
CA LEU A 334 -13.42 -6.37 20.44
C LEU A 334 -13.91 -7.54 19.58
N VAL A 335 -13.05 -8.55 19.38
CA VAL A 335 -13.35 -9.72 18.57
C VAL A 335 -13.13 -10.96 19.44
N LEU A 336 -14.22 -11.59 19.88
CA LEU A 336 -14.22 -12.81 20.67
C LEU A 336 -14.21 -14.01 19.73
N ASN A 337 -13.09 -14.73 19.70
CA ASN A 337 -12.83 -15.81 18.74
C ASN A 337 -12.88 -17.20 19.37
N LYS A 338 -13.01 -18.24 18.54
CA LYS A 338 -13.05 -19.66 18.84
C LYS A 338 -14.35 -20.10 19.55
N LEU A 339 -15.46 -19.47 19.20
CA LEU A 339 -16.77 -19.87 19.70
C LEU A 339 -17.14 -21.32 19.36
N ASP A 340 -16.63 -21.83 18.24
CA ASP A 340 -16.82 -23.20 17.77
C ASP A 340 -16.30 -24.29 18.73
N MET A 341 -15.45 -23.91 19.68
CA MET A 341 -14.86 -24.83 20.64
C MET A 341 -15.60 -24.88 21.98
N LEU A 342 -16.63 -24.05 22.17
CA LEU A 342 -17.36 -23.91 23.43
C LEU A 342 -18.84 -24.23 23.24
N ASP A 343 -19.45 -24.80 24.27
CA ASP A 343 -20.90 -24.83 24.37
C ASP A 343 -21.47 -23.45 24.71
N GLU A 344 -22.72 -23.21 24.40
CA GLU A 344 -23.36 -21.90 24.51
C GLU A 344 -23.31 -21.33 25.94
N GLU A 345 -23.49 -22.19 26.97
CA GLU A 345 -23.48 -21.74 28.36
C GLU A 345 -22.08 -21.29 28.81
N THR A 346 -21.06 -22.10 28.53
CA THR A 346 -19.64 -21.74 28.79
C THR A 346 -19.21 -20.50 28.02
N ALA A 347 -19.61 -20.37 26.74
CA ALA A 347 -19.32 -19.21 25.95
C ALA A 347 -19.90 -17.94 26.57
N GLN A 348 -21.17 -17.94 26.98
CA GLN A 348 -21.80 -16.81 27.63
C GLN A 348 -21.11 -16.43 28.94
N GLN A 349 -20.74 -17.41 29.78
CA GLN A 349 -20.02 -17.14 31.02
C GLN A 349 -18.65 -16.48 30.77
N ARG A 350 -17.86 -17.02 29.83
CA ARG A 350 -16.55 -16.46 29.51
C ARG A 350 -16.66 -15.09 28.89
N ILE A 351 -17.63 -14.86 28.00
CA ILE A 351 -17.91 -13.56 27.42
C ILE A 351 -18.22 -12.54 28.54
N ALA A 352 -19.14 -12.88 29.43
CA ALA A 352 -19.50 -12.00 30.54
C ALA A 352 -18.30 -11.67 31.45
N HIS A 353 -17.44 -12.67 31.74
CA HIS A 353 -16.22 -12.48 32.51
C HIS A 353 -15.23 -11.51 31.83
N VAL A 354 -14.97 -11.70 30.54
CA VAL A 354 -14.08 -10.82 29.76
C VAL A 354 -14.62 -9.40 29.69
N LEU A 355 -15.92 -9.21 29.40
CA LEU A 355 -16.53 -7.91 29.31
C LEU A 355 -16.53 -7.16 30.66
N ALA A 356 -16.81 -7.85 31.76
CA ALA A 356 -16.75 -7.27 33.10
C ALA A 356 -15.33 -6.83 33.47
N ALA A 357 -14.31 -7.63 33.16
CA ALA A 357 -12.91 -7.32 33.44
C ALA A 357 -12.38 -6.12 32.63
N ILE A 358 -12.77 -6.01 31.35
CA ILE A 358 -12.37 -4.87 30.49
C ILE A 358 -13.16 -3.60 30.83
N GLY A 359 -14.25 -3.71 31.63
CA GLY A 359 -15.17 -2.59 31.90
C GLY A 359 -15.96 -2.18 30.65
N TRP A 360 -16.42 -3.17 29.87
CA TRP A 360 -17.21 -2.93 28.67
C TRP A 360 -18.62 -2.50 29.03
N ASP A 361 -18.91 -1.22 28.80
CA ASP A 361 -20.22 -0.60 29.07
C ASP A 361 -20.82 0.03 27.80
N TYR A 362 -20.62 -0.62 26.67
CA TYR A 362 -21.17 -0.16 25.40
C TYR A 362 -22.37 -1.01 25.00
N PRO A 363 -23.48 -0.40 24.60
CA PRO A 363 -24.63 -1.14 24.08
C PRO A 363 -24.25 -1.90 22.81
N THR A 364 -24.82 -3.07 22.63
CA THR A 364 -24.79 -3.74 21.31
C THR A 364 -25.47 -2.80 20.31
N PRO A 365 -24.80 -2.45 19.20
CA PRO A 365 -25.39 -1.57 18.21
C PRO A 365 -26.72 -2.17 17.72
N ASP A 366 -27.80 -1.40 17.80
CA ASP A 366 -29.05 -1.74 17.11
C ASP A 366 -28.87 -1.33 15.65
N ASP A 367 -28.98 -2.25 14.70
CA ASP A 367 -28.79 -2.05 13.25
C ASP A 367 -29.69 -0.96 12.64
N ARG A 368 -30.61 -0.40 13.44
CA ARG A 368 -31.55 0.64 13.05
C ARG A 368 -31.06 2.08 13.25
N PHE A 369 -29.92 2.26 13.90
CA PHE A 369 -29.35 3.59 14.15
C PHE A 369 -28.22 3.92 13.17
N GLU A 370 -28.04 5.22 12.95
CA GLU A 370 -26.97 5.80 12.17
C GLU A 370 -25.61 5.24 12.63
N PHE A 371 -24.73 4.93 11.68
CA PHE A 371 -23.44 4.32 11.95
C PHE A 371 -22.56 5.27 12.78
N ASP A 372 -22.40 5.01 14.06
CA ASP A 372 -21.53 5.77 14.93
C ASP A 372 -20.08 5.23 14.88
N MET A 373 -19.17 6.07 14.45
CA MET A 373 -17.74 5.76 14.36
C MET A 373 -17.02 5.80 15.71
N THR A 374 -17.61 6.43 16.72
CA THR A 374 -16.98 6.64 18.03
C THR A 374 -17.23 5.48 18.98
N THR A 375 -18.32 4.73 18.78
CA THR A 375 -18.70 3.61 19.64
C THR A 375 -17.91 2.36 19.32
N PRO A 376 -17.17 1.80 20.29
CA PRO A 376 -16.50 0.51 20.13
C PRO A 376 -17.51 -0.60 19.87
N ARG A 377 -17.13 -1.60 19.06
CA ARG A 377 -18.00 -2.72 18.67
C ARG A 377 -17.45 -4.05 19.18
N LEU A 378 -18.39 -4.95 19.45
CA LEU A 378 -18.10 -6.31 19.89
C LEU A 378 -18.59 -7.31 18.86
N PHE A 379 -17.69 -8.22 18.44
CA PHE A 379 -18.00 -9.31 17.51
C PHE A 379 -17.71 -10.66 18.16
N LYS A 380 -18.60 -11.60 17.95
CA LYS A 380 -18.49 -12.99 18.36
C LYS A 380 -18.27 -13.82 17.11
N ILE A 381 -17.11 -14.45 16.99
CA ILE A 381 -16.72 -15.13 15.75
C ILE A 381 -16.11 -16.52 15.99
N SER A 382 -16.16 -17.33 14.96
CA SER A 382 -15.20 -18.42 14.75
C SER A 382 -14.44 -18.18 13.46
N ALA A 383 -13.16 -17.87 13.58
CA ALA A 383 -12.28 -17.71 12.43
C ALA A 383 -12.07 -19.05 11.68
N LEU A 384 -12.30 -20.18 12.31
CA LEU A 384 -12.16 -21.52 11.73
C LEU A 384 -13.38 -21.91 10.90
N THR A 385 -14.59 -21.72 11.42
CA THR A 385 -15.86 -22.04 10.74
C THR A 385 -16.39 -20.91 9.89
N HIS A 386 -15.77 -19.73 9.92
CA HIS A 386 -16.21 -18.49 9.27
C HIS A 386 -17.49 -17.87 9.86
N GLU A 387 -17.98 -18.35 10.98
CA GLU A 387 -19.15 -17.80 11.65
C GLU A 387 -18.85 -16.39 12.17
N GLY A 388 -19.78 -15.43 11.94
CA GLY A 388 -19.64 -14.01 12.34
C GLY A 388 -18.56 -13.21 11.58
N THR A 389 -17.71 -13.85 10.77
CA THR A 389 -16.61 -13.15 10.07
C THR A 389 -17.09 -12.23 8.96
N GLN A 390 -18.18 -12.58 8.29
CA GLN A 390 -18.74 -11.76 7.21
C GLN A 390 -19.34 -10.46 7.74
N GLU A 391 -20.05 -10.52 8.86
CA GLU A 391 -20.59 -9.35 9.53
C GLU A 391 -19.46 -8.41 9.99
N LEU A 392 -18.42 -8.96 10.62
CA LEU A 392 -17.22 -8.20 11.01
C LEU A 392 -16.62 -7.46 9.81
N VAL A 393 -16.44 -8.12 8.67
CA VAL A 393 -15.85 -7.55 7.44
C VAL A 393 -16.73 -6.42 6.89
N GLN A 394 -18.05 -6.60 6.86
CA GLN A 394 -18.99 -5.56 6.39
C GLN A 394 -18.94 -4.31 7.27
N GLN A 395 -18.93 -4.48 8.59
CA GLN A 395 -18.85 -3.37 9.54
C GLN A 395 -17.50 -2.63 9.46
N ILE A 396 -16.39 -3.35 9.27
CA ILE A 396 -15.07 -2.73 9.04
C ILE A 396 -15.10 -1.89 7.77
N ASN A 397 -15.66 -2.42 6.68
CA ASN A 397 -15.75 -1.68 5.42
C ASN A 397 -16.58 -0.42 5.56
N GLN A 398 -17.70 -0.50 6.25
CA GLN A 398 -18.55 0.67 6.52
C GLN A 398 -17.79 1.72 7.32
N TYR A 399 -17.03 1.31 8.35
CA TYR A 399 -16.19 2.21 9.14
C TYR A 399 -15.12 2.90 8.28
N ILE A 400 -14.41 2.15 7.43
CA ILE A 400 -13.36 2.70 6.58
C ILE A 400 -13.94 3.66 5.55
N SER A 401 -15.07 3.31 4.94
CA SER A 401 -15.75 4.14 3.94
C SER A 401 -16.23 5.47 4.54
N GLU A 402 -16.83 5.42 5.71
CA GLU A 402 -17.30 6.60 6.42
C GLU A 402 -16.13 7.51 6.84
N LYS A 403 -15.04 6.91 7.34
CA LYS A 403 -13.83 7.64 7.67
C LYS A 403 -13.23 8.35 6.46
N LYS A 404 -13.17 7.68 5.31
CA LYS A 404 -12.71 8.29 4.06
C LYS A 404 -13.62 9.45 3.63
N ARG A 405 -14.95 9.31 3.76
CA ARG A 405 -15.93 10.36 3.46
C ARG A 405 -15.69 11.60 4.32
N LEU A 406 -15.56 11.44 5.63
CA LEU A 406 -15.33 12.56 6.55
C LEU A 406 -14.01 13.29 6.28
N ILE A 407 -12.94 12.55 5.96
CA ILE A 407 -11.66 13.15 5.59
C ILE A 407 -11.79 13.96 4.29
N ALA A 408 -12.50 13.43 3.28
CA ALA A 408 -12.73 14.12 2.02
C ALA A 408 -13.57 15.40 2.20
N GLU A 409 -14.62 15.34 3.02
CA GLU A 409 -15.46 16.50 3.35
C GLU A 409 -14.68 17.59 4.10
N ALA A 410 -13.83 17.20 5.08
CA ALA A 410 -12.97 18.13 5.79
C ALA A 410 -11.93 18.79 4.86
N ALA A 411 -11.36 18.04 3.94
CA ALA A 411 -10.42 18.58 2.94
C ALA A 411 -11.11 19.56 1.97
N ALA A 412 -12.34 19.27 1.54
CA ALA A 412 -13.13 20.14 0.69
C ALA A 412 -13.51 21.45 1.40
N GLN A 413 -13.85 21.38 2.68
CA GLN A 413 -14.15 22.56 3.50
C GLN A 413 -12.92 23.43 3.73
N ALA A 414 -11.76 22.83 3.96
CA ALA A 414 -10.50 23.56 4.12
C ALA A 414 -10.08 24.33 2.83
N GLN A 415 -10.42 23.80 1.66
CA GLN A 415 -10.17 24.47 0.37
C GLN A 415 -11.17 25.62 0.08
N GLN A 416 -12.32 25.64 0.74
CA GLN A 416 -13.36 26.67 0.55
C GLN A 416 -13.24 27.85 1.53
N GLN A 417 -12.35 27.79 2.53
CA GLN A 417 -12.06 28.93 3.37
C GLN A 417 -11.17 29.90 2.56
N PRO A 418 -11.64 31.14 2.24
CA PRO A 418 -10.79 32.13 1.60
C PRO A 418 -9.62 32.45 2.53
N GLU A 419 -8.42 32.57 1.96
CA GLU A 419 -7.29 33.17 2.64
C GLU A 419 -7.77 34.44 3.35
N MET A 420 -7.75 34.40 4.67
CA MET A 420 -8.08 35.60 5.47
C MET A 420 -6.94 36.56 5.24
N ASP A 421 -7.22 37.62 4.48
CA ASP A 421 -6.31 38.74 4.22
C ASP A 421 -5.55 39.08 5.49
N LEU A 422 -4.25 38.81 5.47
CA LEU A 422 -3.35 39.36 6.47
C LEU A 422 -3.44 40.88 6.33
N PRO A 423 -3.73 41.66 7.39
CA PRO A 423 -3.79 43.08 7.30
C PRO A 423 -2.46 43.62 6.74
N GLU A 424 -2.53 44.35 5.65
CA GLU A 424 -1.39 45.10 5.08
C GLU A 424 -0.76 45.89 6.23
N THR A 425 0.38 45.41 6.73
CA THR A 425 1.23 46.20 7.62
C THR A 425 1.77 47.38 6.83
N ASN A 426 1.25 48.56 7.18
CA ASN A 426 1.72 49.89 6.84
C ASN A 426 3.18 49.91 6.38
N ARG A 427 3.39 50.14 5.08
CA ARG A 427 4.66 50.52 4.48
C ARG A 427 4.81 52.06 4.35
N ASP A 428 4.30 52.80 5.29
CA ASP A 428 4.48 54.25 5.32
C ASP A 428 4.91 54.76 6.68
N VAL A 429 6.17 54.45 7.06
CA VAL A 429 6.95 55.29 8.02
C VAL A 429 8.43 55.03 7.76
N PHE A 430 8.99 55.70 6.77
CA PHE A 430 10.42 56.05 6.70
C PHE A 430 10.62 56.96 5.48
N GLN A 431 10.05 58.19 5.52
CA GLN A 431 10.56 59.36 4.84
C GLN A 431 10.49 60.50 5.85
N ALA A 432 11.62 60.96 6.23
CA ALA A 432 12.07 62.26 6.67
C ALA A 432 12.94 62.12 7.94
N GLU A 433 14.20 62.30 7.74
CA GLU A 433 15.02 63.35 8.38
C GLU A 433 16.51 63.07 8.10
N ASP A 434 17.09 64.11 7.45
CA ASP A 434 18.48 64.52 7.16
C ASP A 434 19.28 63.71 6.12
#